data_59580706cdbe3dcb28e8ea493df14217
#
_entry.id   59580706cdbe3dcb28e8ea493df14217
#
_cell.length_a   1.000
_cell.length_b   1.000
_cell.length_c   1.000
_cell.angle_alpha   90.00
_cell.angle_beta   90.00
_cell.angle_gamma   90.00
#
_symmetry.space_group_name_H-M   'P 1'
#
loop_
_entity.id
_entity.type
_entity.pdbx_description
1 polymer ?
#
loop_
_entity_poly.entity_id
_entity_poly.type
_entity_poly.pdbx_seq_one_letter_code
_entity_poly.pdbx_strand_id
1 'polypeptide(L)'
;MAFRQHQLPEESSKECESNPRYRAVFISDLHLGTPGCQAAALLEFLRHHTCDSLYLVGDIVDGWQLRRRWFWPQLHNDVVQKLLRQARKGCRIVFVPGNHDEFARAFEGHSFGGIQVVNEAVHTTADGRSLWVIHGDYFDGVIQCAKWLAYLGDNLYEFSLKLNRYLNSLRARAGLPYWSLSAYLKGKVKKALNYVTDFEEAVAAEALRRGHQGVVCGHIHRAEMREIGGVLYCNDGDWVESCTALVEHRDGRLELVHWHKQLAGGFTAPVGQEVSA
;
A
#
# COMPACT_ATOMS: atom_id res chain seq x y z
N MET A 1 -51.74 0.44 -41.87
CA MET A 1 -51.13 0.19 -40.53
C MET A 1 -49.76 0.82 -40.54
N ALA A 2 -49.64 1.96 -39.85
CA ALA A 2 -48.38 2.73 -39.81
C ALA A 2 -47.63 2.37 -38.51
N PHE A 3 -46.41 1.86 -38.67
CA PHE A 3 -45.51 1.61 -37.51
C PHE A 3 -44.96 2.94 -37.01
N ARG A 4 -45.35 3.31 -35.80
CA ARG A 4 -44.70 4.40 -35.05
C ARG A 4 -43.29 3.92 -34.64
N GLN A 5 -42.26 4.60 -35.11
CA GLN A 5 -40.91 4.51 -34.59
C GLN A 5 -40.90 5.21 -33.20
N HIS A 6 -40.64 4.43 -32.15
CA HIS A 6 -40.29 4.98 -30.84
C HIS A 6 -38.84 5.48 -30.91
N GLN A 7 -38.67 6.78 -30.92
CA GLN A 7 -37.39 7.42 -30.60
C GLN A 7 -37.11 7.18 -29.13
N LEU A 8 -35.99 6.47 -28.85
CA LEU A 8 -35.38 6.41 -27.51
C LEU A 8 -34.84 7.80 -27.17
N PRO A 9 -34.99 8.27 -25.91
CA PRO A 9 -34.41 9.55 -25.53
C PRO A 9 -32.89 9.45 -25.60
N GLU A 10 -32.27 10.45 -26.25
CA GLU A 10 -30.85 10.71 -26.20
C GLU A 10 -30.44 10.91 -24.72
N GLU A 11 -29.72 9.96 -24.18
CA GLU A 11 -29.03 10.17 -22.91
C GLU A 11 -28.08 11.35 -23.08
N SER A 12 -28.40 12.44 -22.42
CA SER A 12 -27.57 13.62 -22.34
C SER A 12 -26.16 13.20 -21.90
N SER A 13 -25.18 13.45 -22.74
CA SER A 13 -23.78 13.42 -22.43
C SER A 13 -23.51 14.37 -21.25
N LYS A 14 -23.65 13.85 -20.02
CA LYS A 14 -23.08 14.51 -18.84
C LYS A 14 -21.59 14.59 -19.08
N GLU A 15 -21.08 15.80 -19.06
CA GLU A 15 -19.68 16.16 -19.13
C GLU A 15 -18.86 15.17 -18.30
N CYS A 16 -18.00 14.42 -18.98
CA CYS A 16 -17.02 13.56 -18.37
C CYS A 16 -16.03 14.50 -17.68
N GLU A 17 -16.24 14.77 -16.38
CA GLU A 17 -15.18 15.33 -15.55
C GLU A 17 -13.96 14.46 -15.79
N SER A 18 -12.90 15.05 -16.37
CA SER A 18 -11.71 14.32 -16.76
C SER A 18 -11.05 13.79 -15.50
N ASN A 19 -11.31 12.52 -15.18
CA ASN A 19 -10.63 11.84 -14.09
C ASN A 19 -9.12 12.02 -14.23
N PRO A 20 -8.40 12.37 -13.16
CA PRO A 20 -6.97 12.55 -13.21
C PRO A 20 -6.28 11.32 -13.80
N ARG A 21 -5.49 11.54 -14.85
CA ARG A 21 -4.73 10.48 -15.50
C ARG A 21 -3.26 10.59 -15.12
N TYR A 22 -2.84 9.66 -14.29
CA TYR A 22 -1.45 9.55 -13.86
C TYR A 22 -0.59 8.85 -14.91
N ARG A 23 0.72 9.08 -14.84
CA ARG A 23 1.70 8.33 -15.61
C ARG A 23 1.89 6.94 -14.99
N ALA A 24 2.05 6.88 -13.68
CA ALA A 24 2.10 5.63 -12.93
C ALA A 24 1.32 5.71 -11.62
N VAL A 25 0.82 4.56 -11.16
CA VAL A 25 0.22 4.36 -9.84
C VAL A 25 0.87 3.13 -9.23
N PHE A 26 1.21 3.21 -7.94
CA PHE A 26 1.75 2.11 -7.15
C PHE A 26 0.83 1.86 -5.96
N ILE A 27 0.43 0.61 -5.78
CA ILE A 27 -0.40 0.14 -4.67
C ILE A 27 0.12 -1.19 -4.17
N SER A 28 0.12 -1.38 -2.86
CA SER A 28 0.52 -2.62 -2.20
C SER A 28 -0.45 -3.02 -1.10
N ASP A 29 -0.19 -4.15 -0.49
CA ASP A 29 -0.81 -4.57 0.77
C ASP A 29 -2.35 -4.49 0.73
N LEU A 30 -2.95 -5.05 -0.33
CA LEU A 30 -4.41 -5.12 -0.48
C LEU A 30 -5.00 -6.23 0.39
N HIS A 31 -4.27 -7.33 0.57
CA HIS A 31 -4.67 -8.52 1.30
C HIS A 31 -6.06 -9.05 0.88
N LEU A 32 -6.32 -9.16 -0.43
CA LEU A 32 -7.50 -9.83 -0.94
C LEU A 32 -7.56 -11.26 -0.38
N GLY A 33 -8.67 -11.64 0.21
CA GLY A 33 -8.82 -12.90 0.95
C GLY A 33 -8.93 -12.71 2.45
N THR A 34 -8.87 -11.44 2.94
CA THR A 34 -9.06 -11.10 4.35
C THR A 34 -10.25 -10.14 4.56
N PRO A 35 -10.90 -10.18 5.73
CA PRO A 35 -11.94 -9.22 6.06
C PRO A 35 -11.44 -7.78 6.22
N GLY A 36 -10.12 -7.59 6.44
CA GLY A 36 -9.51 -6.26 6.63
C GLY A 36 -9.33 -5.48 5.33
N CYS A 37 -9.36 -6.14 4.17
CA CYS A 37 -9.20 -5.50 2.87
C CYS A 37 -10.28 -4.45 2.60
N GLN A 38 -9.87 -3.22 2.34
CA GLN A 38 -10.74 -2.10 1.96
C GLN A 38 -11.09 -2.11 0.46
N ALA A 39 -11.56 -3.26 -0.04
CA ALA A 39 -11.83 -3.49 -1.46
C ALA A 39 -12.80 -2.46 -2.08
N ALA A 40 -13.80 -2.00 -1.33
CA ALA A 40 -14.74 -0.98 -1.79
C ALA A 40 -14.03 0.36 -2.04
N ALA A 41 -13.20 0.81 -1.11
CA ALA A 41 -12.42 2.04 -1.23
C ALA A 41 -11.43 1.96 -2.41
N LEU A 42 -10.75 0.81 -2.57
CA LEU A 42 -9.85 0.56 -3.70
C LEU A 42 -10.59 0.61 -5.04
N LEU A 43 -11.76 -0.03 -5.15
CA LEU A 43 -12.57 0.01 -6.36
C LEU A 43 -12.98 1.43 -6.73
N GLU A 44 -13.33 2.22 -5.73
CA GLU A 44 -13.69 3.62 -5.92
C GLU A 44 -12.47 4.44 -6.36
N PHE A 45 -11.32 4.29 -5.72
CA PHE A 45 -10.06 4.90 -6.15
C PHE A 45 -9.74 4.55 -7.61
N LEU A 46 -9.73 3.26 -7.97
CA LEU A 46 -9.46 2.79 -9.33
C LEU A 46 -10.53 3.22 -10.36
N ARG A 47 -11.70 3.63 -9.92
CA ARG A 47 -12.76 4.19 -10.77
C ARG A 47 -12.51 5.65 -11.11
N HIS A 48 -12.04 6.41 -10.13
CA HIS A 48 -11.77 7.86 -10.26
C HIS A 48 -10.37 8.18 -10.81
N HIS A 49 -9.43 7.25 -10.76
CA HIS A 49 -8.06 7.46 -11.22
C HIS A 49 -7.70 6.48 -12.33
N THR A 50 -7.12 7.02 -13.41
CA THR A 50 -6.58 6.24 -14.52
C THR A 50 -5.08 6.44 -14.61
N CYS A 51 -4.34 5.46 -15.15
CA CYS A 51 -2.90 5.54 -15.33
C CYS A 51 -2.44 4.81 -16.57
N ASP A 52 -1.22 5.14 -17.03
CA ASP A 52 -0.58 4.40 -18.11
C ASP A 52 0.06 3.12 -17.59
N SER A 53 0.63 3.16 -16.36
CA SER A 53 1.22 2.02 -15.68
C SER A 53 0.66 1.86 -14.27
N LEU A 54 0.30 0.65 -13.89
CA LEU A 54 -0.12 0.29 -12.52
C LEU A 54 0.85 -0.77 -11.99
N TYR A 55 1.47 -0.49 -10.86
CA TYR A 55 2.32 -1.43 -10.15
C TYR A 55 1.56 -1.96 -8.94
N LEU A 56 1.42 -3.28 -8.88
CA LEU A 56 0.90 -4.03 -7.75
C LEU A 56 2.11 -4.52 -6.94
N VAL A 57 2.42 -3.81 -5.85
CA VAL A 57 3.72 -3.91 -5.16
C VAL A 57 3.63 -4.87 -3.97
N GLY A 58 3.13 -6.09 -4.22
CA GLY A 58 3.07 -7.20 -3.28
C GLY A 58 1.90 -7.19 -2.33
N ASP A 59 1.67 -8.37 -1.74
CA ASP A 59 0.60 -8.66 -0.80
C ASP A 59 -0.80 -8.28 -1.35
N ILE A 60 -0.98 -8.55 -2.66
CA ILE A 60 -2.23 -8.31 -3.36
C ILE A 60 -3.27 -9.36 -2.94
N VAL A 61 -2.86 -10.64 -2.88
CA VAL A 61 -3.70 -11.75 -2.45
C VAL A 61 -3.10 -12.39 -1.22
N ASP A 62 -3.86 -12.45 -0.13
CA ASP A 62 -3.41 -13.12 1.09
C ASP A 62 -3.54 -14.64 0.99
N GLY A 63 -2.56 -15.27 0.35
CA GLY A 63 -2.48 -16.72 0.20
C GLY A 63 -2.36 -17.47 1.52
N TRP A 64 -1.80 -16.83 2.57
CA TRP A 64 -1.69 -17.45 3.89
C TRP A 64 -3.04 -17.57 4.59
N GLN A 65 -3.87 -16.51 4.54
CA GLN A 65 -5.21 -16.55 5.11
C GLN A 65 -6.14 -17.47 4.31
N LEU A 66 -6.08 -17.41 2.99
CA LEU A 66 -6.91 -18.26 2.13
C LEU A 66 -6.64 -19.75 2.34
N ARG A 67 -5.39 -20.15 2.64
CA ARG A 67 -5.05 -21.54 2.99
C ARG A 67 -5.63 -21.97 4.34
N ARG A 68 -5.77 -21.04 5.29
CA ARG A 68 -6.35 -21.33 6.62
C ARG A 68 -7.87 -21.32 6.60
N ARG A 69 -8.45 -20.34 5.95
CA ARG A 69 -9.89 -20.17 5.82
C ARG A 69 -10.21 -19.42 4.53
N TRP A 70 -11.02 -20.04 3.68
CA TRP A 70 -11.50 -19.41 2.48
C TRP A 70 -12.42 -18.22 2.80
N PHE A 71 -12.05 -17.03 2.36
CA PHE A 71 -12.84 -15.81 2.44
C PHE A 71 -12.66 -15.03 1.14
N TRP A 72 -13.68 -15.03 0.29
CA TRP A 72 -13.62 -14.36 -1.01
C TRP A 72 -14.96 -13.73 -1.34
N PRO A 73 -15.31 -12.56 -0.76
CA PRO A 73 -16.53 -11.84 -1.05
C PRO A 73 -16.52 -11.29 -2.49
N GLN A 74 -17.70 -10.94 -3.00
CA GLN A 74 -17.86 -10.42 -4.36
C GLN A 74 -16.97 -9.20 -4.64
N LEU A 75 -16.80 -8.29 -3.67
CA LEU A 75 -15.94 -7.11 -3.83
C LEU A 75 -14.49 -7.46 -4.17
N HIS A 76 -13.93 -8.57 -3.62
CA HIS A 76 -12.58 -9.02 -3.99
C HIS A 76 -12.52 -9.48 -5.44
N ASN A 77 -13.55 -10.20 -5.90
CA ASN A 77 -13.67 -10.59 -7.30
C ASN A 77 -13.79 -9.35 -8.21
N ASP A 78 -14.52 -8.33 -7.78
CA ASP A 78 -14.71 -7.08 -8.53
C ASP A 78 -13.38 -6.31 -8.67
N VAL A 79 -12.51 -6.32 -7.64
CA VAL A 79 -11.14 -5.76 -7.73
C VAL A 79 -10.34 -6.47 -8.82
N VAL A 80 -10.30 -7.81 -8.80
CA VAL A 80 -9.59 -8.60 -9.82
C VAL A 80 -10.12 -8.28 -11.22
N GLN A 81 -11.45 -8.27 -11.39
CA GLN A 81 -12.08 -7.91 -12.67
C GLN A 81 -11.74 -6.49 -13.12
N LYS A 82 -11.66 -5.54 -12.18
CA LYS A 82 -11.30 -4.15 -12.47
C LYS A 82 -9.86 -4.06 -12.98
N LEU A 83 -8.91 -4.77 -12.35
CA LEU A 83 -7.51 -4.82 -12.79
C LEU A 83 -7.39 -5.43 -14.20
N LEU A 84 -8.00 -6.59 -14.43
CA LEU A 84 -8.01 -7.24 -15.75
C LEU A 84 -8.64 -6.36 -16.84
N ARG A 85 -9.68 -5.59 -16.48
CA ARG A 85 -10.32 -4.63 -17.40
C ARG A 85 -9.40 -3.46 -17.72
N GLN A 86 -8.63 -2.95 -16.75
CA GLN A 86 -7.66 -1.89 -16.99
C GLN A 86 -6.52 -2.38 -17.90
N ALA A 87 -6.00 -3.59 -17.69
CA ALA A 87 -5.01 -4.20 -18.57
C ALA A 87 -5.52 -4.29 -20.02
N ARG A 88 -6.77 -4.77 -20.23
CA ARG A 88 -7.40 -4.83 -21.57
C ARG A 88 -7.63 -3.46 -22.20
N LYS A 89 -7.73 -2.40 -21.41
CA LYS A 89 -7.86 -1.01 -21.91
C LYS A 89 -6.49 -0.36 -22.19
N GLY A 90 -5.39 -1.10 -22.08
CA GLY A 90 -4.05 -0.65 -22.43
C GLY A 90 -3.23 -0.09 -21.25
N CYS A 91 -3.72 -0.19 -20.00
CA CYS A 91 -2.89 0.08 -18.84
C CYS A 91 -1.85 -1.05 -18.71
N ARG A 92 -0.57 -0.70 -18.63
CA ARG A 92 0.49 -1.66 -18.32
C ARG A 92 0.41 -2.02 -16.84
N ILE A 93 0.08 -3.27 -16.53
CA ILE A 93 0.01 -3.73 -15.14
C ILE A 93 1.17 -4.67 -14.85
N VAL A 94 1.94 -4.33 -13.81
CA VAL A 94 3.09 -5.10 -13.33
C VAL A 94 2.79 -5.54 -11.90
N PHE A 95 2.88 -6.84 -11.65
CA PHE A 95 2.72 -7.44 -10.34
C PHE A 95 4.08 -7.90 -9.81
N VAL A 96 4.49 -7.33 -8.69
CA VAL A 96 5.68 -7.71 -7.91
C VAL A 96 5.19 -8.45 -6.68
N PRO A 97 5.30 -9.78 -6.56
CA PRO A 97 4.75 -10.52 -5.44
C PRO A 97 5.44 -10.21 -4.11
N GLY A 98 4.63 -10.16 -3.04
CA GLY A 98 5.10 -10.08 -1.66
C GLY A 98 5.21 -11.45 -0.97
N ASN A 99 5.30 -11.44 0.36
CA ASN A 99 5.38 -12.67 1.15
C ASN A 99 4.01 -13.37 1.30
N HIS A 100 2.89 -12.65 1.33
CA HIS A 100 1.56 -13.26 1.40
C HIS A 100 1.13 -13.91 0.08
N ASP A 101 1.66 -13.43 -1.03
CA ASP A 101 1.43 -14.00 -2.36
C ASP A 101 2.71 -14.53 -3.02
N GLU A 102 3.66 -15.01 -2.21
CA GLU A 102 4.94 -15.61 -2.64
C GLU A 102 4.79 -16.72 -3.69
N PHE A 103 3.64 -17.42 -3.70
CA PHE A 103 3.34 -18.45 -4.71
C PHE A 103 3.40 -17.90 -6.14
N ALA A 104 3.13 -16.62 -6.33
CA ALA A 104 3.17 -15.96 -7.64
C ALA A 104 4.60 -15.79 -8.18
N ARG A 105 5.64 -15.85 -7.32
CA ARG A 105 7.05 -15.77 -7.72
C ARG A 105 7.46 -16.91 -8.66
N ALA A 106 6.81 -18.07 -8.53
CA ALA A 106 7.04 -19.20 -9.43
C ALA A 106 6.64 -18.90 -10.88
N PHE A 107 5.88 -17.83 -11.12
CA PHE A 107 5.40 -17.42 -12.44
C PHE A 107 6.12 -16.16 -12.97
N GLU A 108 7.33 -15.89 -12.48
CA GLU A 108 8.16 -14.80 -12.97
C GLU A 108 8.31 -14.86 -14.50
N GLY A 109 8.20 -13.72 -15.17
CA GLY A 109 8.28 -13.58 -16.62
C GLY A 109 6.98 -13.95 -17.37
N HIS A 110 5.97 -14.47 -16.68
CA HIS A 110 4.67 -14.80 -17.27
C HIS A 110 3.68 -13.66 -17.12
N SER A 111 2.57 -13.72 -17.83
CA SER A 111 1.47 -12.77 -17.70
C SER A 111 0.12 -13.46 -17.58
N PHE A 112 -0.77 -12.91 -16.75
CA PHE A 112 -2.14 -13.35 -16.58
C PHE A 112 -3.10 -12.22 -16.95
N GLY A 113 -3.86 -12.42 -18.03
CA GLY A 113 -4.83 -11.42 -18.48
C GLY A 113 -4.23 -10.05 -18.79
N GLY A 114 -2.94 -9.99 -19.16
CA GLY A 114 -2.19 -8.77 -19.41
C GLY A 114 -1.49 -8.17 -18.17
N ILE A 115 -1.56 -8.84 -17.01
CA ILE A 115 -0.80 -8.49 -15.81
C ILE A 115 0.53 -9.27 -15.84
N GLN A 116 1.64 -8.56 -15.92
CA GLN A 116 2.98 -9.14 -15.97
C GLN A 116 3.48 -9.42 -14.54
N VAL A 117 3.97 -10.64 -14.29
CA VAL A 117 4.57 -11.02 -12.99
C VAL A 117 6.09 -10.89 -13.08
N VAL A 118 6.69 -10.15 -12.14
CA VAL A 118 8.15 -10.00 -12.01
C VAL A 118 8.52 -9.95 -10.53
N ASN A 119 9.71 -10.41 -10.14
CA ASN A 119 10.12 -10.36 -8.73
C ASN A 119 10.56 -8.95 -8.30
N GLU A 120 11.04 -8.14 -9.23
CA GLU A 120 11.36 -6.73 -9.06
C GLU A 120 11.14 -6.00 -10.39
N ALA A 121 10.92 -4.69 -10.32
CA ALA A 121 10.78 -3.86 -11.52
C ALA A 121 11.61 -2.59 -11.40
N VAL A 122 11.84 -1.94 -12.52
CA VAL A 122 12.41 -0.59 -12.58
C VAL A 122 11.41 0.31 -13.28
N HIS A 123 11.06 1.40 -12.62
CA HIS A 123 10.24 2.46 -13.19
C HIS A 123 11.09 3.68 -13.49
N THR A 124 10.99 4.20 -14.71
CA THR A 124 11.64 5.46 -15.08
C THR A 124 10.61 6.58 -15.07
N THR A 125 10.78 7.55 -14.20
CA THR A 125 9.90 8.71 -14.10
C THR A 125 10.00 9.62 -15.33
N ALA A 126 9.05 10.53 -15.50
CA ALA A 126 9.06 11.47 -16.64
C ALA A 126 10.28 12.40 -16.64
N ASP A 127 10.80 12.71 -15.46
CA ASP A 127 12.04 13.49 -15.27
C ASP A 127 13.34 12.66 -15.36
N GLY A 128 13.23 11.36 -15.68
CA GLY A 128 14.36 10.47 -15.97
C GLY A 128 14.95 9.75 -14.75
N ARG A 129 14.39 9.91 -13.54
CA ARG A 129 14.85 9.15 -12.36
C ARG A 129 14.50 7.68 -12.49
N SER A 130 15.41 6.80 -12.08
CA SER A 130 15.20 5.36 -11.98
C SER A 130 14.74 4.98 -10.58
N LEU A 131 13.53 4.42 -10.46
CA LEU A 131 12.97 3.93 -9.22
C LEU A 131 12.97 2.40 -9.23
N TRP A 132 13.63 1.80 -8.26
CA TRP A 132 13.56 0.36 -8.02
C TRP A 132 12.24 0.02 -7.32
N VAL A 133 11.47 -0.93 -7.87
CA VAL A 133 10.14 -1.30 -7.36
C VAL A 133 10.20 -2.73 -6.85
N ILE A 134 9.99 -2.89 -5.54
CA ILE A 134 10.02 -4.17 -4.83
C ILE A 134 8.93 -4.18 -3.76
N HIS A 135 8.52 -5.35 -3.29
CA HIS A 135 7.65 -5.40 -2.12
C HIS A 135 8.39 -5.00 -0.83
N GLY A 136 9.56 -5.57 -0.59
CA GLY A 136 10.39 -5.24 0.58
C GLY A 136 10.58 -6.38 1.57
N ASP A 137 9.84 -7.46 1.45
CA ASP A 137 9.88 -8.62 2.34
C ASP A 137 11.23 -9.34 2.41
N TYR A 138 12.11 -9.16 1.41
CA TYR A 138 13.50 -9.64 1.49
C TYR A 138 14.30 -9.06 2.66
N PHE A 139 13.84 -7.93 3.20
CA PHE A 139 14.42 -7.27 4.36
C PHE A 139 13.73 -7.67 5.68
N ASP A 140 12.87 -8.70 5.65
CA ASP A 140 11.97 -9.12 6.74
C ASP A 140 12.63 -9.65 8.00
N GLY A 141 13.87 -10.13 7.93
CA GLY A 141 14.54 -10.62 9.13
C GLY A 141 14.45 -9.67 10.31
N VAL A 142 14.02 -8.45 10.02
CA VAL A 142 14.02 -7.27 10.86
C VAL A 142 12.62 -6.83 11.31
N ILE A 143 11.54 -7.06 10.48
CA ILE A 143 10.28 -6.31 10.67
C ILE A 143 9.17 -7.10 11.37
N GLN A 144 9.19 -8.42 11.32
CA GLN A 144 8.10 -9.25 11.89
C GLN A 144 7.83 -8.99 13.38
N CYS A 145 8.82 -8.48 14.12
CA CYS A 145 8.63 -8.10 15.52
C CYS A 145 7.98 -6.71 15.71
N ALA A 146 8.10 -5.81 14.75
CA ALA A 146 7.69 -4.41 14.93
C ALA A 146 6.16 -4.22 14.88
N LYS A 147 5.48 -4.85 13.91
CA LYS A 147 4.01 -4.78 13.78
C LYS A 147 3.30 -5.37 14.99
N TRP A 148 3.77 -6.50 15.47
CA TRP A 148 3.17 -7.17 16.63
C TRP A 148 3.28 -6.33 17.90
N LEU A 149 4.37 -5.55 18.03
CA LEU A 149 4.63 -4.68 19.17
C LEU A 149 3.87 -3.34 19.10
N ALA A 150 3.67 -2.78 17.92
CA ALA A 150 2.87 -1.57 17.75
C ALA A 150 1.38 -1.83 18.02
N TYR A 151 0.81 -2.92 17.49
CA TYR A 151 -0.57 -3.33 17.78
C TYR A 151 -0.81 -3.68 19.27
N LEU A 152 0.24 -4.15 19.96
CA LEU A 152 0.24 -4.33 21.41
C LEU A 152 0.32 -3.00 22.19
N GLY A 153 0.88 -1.93 21.59
CA GLY A 153 1.19 -0.69 22.30
C GLY A 153 -0.04 0.05 22.84
N ASP A 154 -1.10 0.16 22.03
CA ASP A 154 -2.25 1.01 22.39
C ASP A 154 -3.23 0.35 23.38
N ASN A 155 -3.47 -0.94 23.24
CA ASN A 155 -4.40 -1.67 24.14
C ASN A 155 -3.74 -2.23 25.40
N LEU A 156 -2.42 -2.41 25.39
CA LEU A 156 -1.67 -3.00 26.50
C LEU A 156 -1.17 -1.98 27.52
N TYR A 157 -1.16 -0.69 27.19
CA TYR A 157 -0.65 0.28 28.15
C TYR A 157 -1.52 0.32 29.43
N GLU A 158 -2.84 0.40 29.29
CA GLU A 158 -3.75 0.38 30.46
C GLU A 158 -3.77 -1.01 31.14
N PHE A 159 -3.77 -2.08 30.37
CA PHE A 159 -3.69 -3.43 30.91
C PHE A 159 -2.34 -3.69 31.60
N SER A 160 -1.24 -3.20 31.00
CA SER A 160 0.10 -3.32 31.59
C SER A 160 0.24 -2.59 32.93
N LEU A 161 -0.42 -1.43 33.09
CA LEU A 161 -0.41 -0.69 34.37
C LEU A 161 -1.17 -1.45 35.48
N LYS A 162 -2.30 -2.09 35.16
CA LYS A 162 -3.06 -2.93 36.09
C LYS A 162 -2.29 -4.21 36.44
N LEU A 163 -1.74 -4.87 35.43
CA LEU A 163 -0.94 -6.08 35.57
C LEU A 163 0.39 -5.80 36.35
N ASN A 164 1.02 -4.67 36.06
CA ASN A 164 2.24 -4.25 36.75
C ASN A 164 2.03 -4.06 38.27
N ARG A 165 0.90 -3.46 38.64
CA ARG A 165 0.53 -3.32 40.07
C ARG A 165 0.32 -4.68 40.75
N TYR A 166 -0.39 -5.58 40.08
CA TYR A 166 -0.65 -6.91 40.58
C TYR A 166 0.63 -7.75 40.69
N LEU A 167 1.47 -7.77 39.66
CA LEU A 167 2.75 -8.48 39.64
C LEU A 167 3.71 -7.96 40.72
N ASN A 168 3.81 -6.64 40.90
CA ASN A 168 4.67 -6.09 41.93
C ASN A 168 4.15 -6.32 43.37
N SER A 169 2.83 -6.42 43.56
CA SER A 169 2.26 -6.87 44.81
C SER A 169 2.65 -8.32 45.15
N LEU A 170 2.62 -9.22 44.17
CA LEU A 170 3.09 -10.60 44.33
C LEU A 170 4.60 -10.69 44.56
N ARG A 171 5.38 -9.91 43.81
CA ARG A 171 6.85 -9.83 43.95
C ARG A 171 7.28 -9.30 45.32
N ALA A 172 6.59 -8.27 45.80
CA ALA A 172 6.85 -7.72 47.17
C ALA A 172 6.59 -8.77 48.28
N ARG A 173 5.52 -9.59 48.14
CA ARG A 173 5.23 -10.71 49.03
C ARG A 173 6.28 -11.79 48.98
N ALA A 174 6.96 -11.99 47.85
CA ALA A 174 8.05 -12.94 47.63
C ALA A 174 9.45 -12.34 47.94
N GLY A 175 9.54 -11.11 48.49
CA GLY A 175 10.82 -10.47 48.81
C GLY A 175 11.64 -10.04 47.55
N LEU A 176 11.02 -9.97 46.37
CA LEU A 176 11.69 -9.62 45.12
C LEU A 176 11.61 -8.10 44.86
N PRO A 177 12.66 -7.50 44.27
CA PRO A 177 12.68 -6.07 43.99
C PRO A 177 11.61 -5.69 42.95
N TYR A 178 11.22 -4.40 42.97
CA TYR A 178 10.28 -3.80 42.03
C TYR A 178 10.74 -4.00 40.58
N TRP A 179 9.85 -4.43 39.69
CA TRP A 179 10.10 -4.60 38.27
C TRP A 179 9.05 -3.84 37.45
N SER A 180 9.48 -3.06 36.48
CA SER A 180 8.57 -2.24 35.68
C SER A 180 8.29 -2.89 34.32
N LEU A 181 7.08 -3.45 34.16
CA LEU A 181 6.58 -3.96 32.88
C LEU A 181 6.50 -2.84 31.84
N SER A 182 6.13 -1.62 32.25
CA SER A 182 6.04 -0.47 31.34
C SER A 182 7.42 -0.03 30.83
N ALA A 183 8.47 -0.08 31.65
CA ALA A 183 9.84 0.21 31.19
C ALA A 183 10.36 -0.87 30.23
N TYR A 184 10.02 -2.12 30.47
CA TYR A 184 10.35 -3.23 29.56
C TYR A 184 9.64 -3.06 28.21
N LEU A 185 8.34 -2.74 28.21
CA LEU A 185 7.55 -2.52 26.99
C LEU A 185 8.04 -1.30 26.20
N LYS A 186 8.37 -0.16 26.90
CA LYS A 186 8.97 1.00 26.23
C LYS A 186 10.30 0.65 25.54
N GLY A 187 11.14 -0.19 26.17
CA GLY A 187 12.37 -0.68 25.56
C GLY A 187 12.11 -1.51 24.30
N LYS A 188 11.03 -2.31 24.28
CA LYS A 188 10.61 -3.09 23.13
C LYS A 188 10.06 -2.22 22.01
N VAL A 189 9.22 -1.22 22.32
CA VAL A 189 8.69 -0.24 21.35
C VAL A 189 9.82 0.57 20.73
N LYS A 190 10.81 1.02 21.51
CA LYS A 190 11.99 1.72 21.00
C LYS A 190 12.77 0.85 20.00
N LYS A 191 12.94 -0.45 20.30
CA LYS A 191 13.57 -1.39 19.35
C LYS A 191 12.75 -1.56 18.08
N ALA A 192 11.41 -1.59 18.17
CA ALA A 192 10.55 -1.69 17.00
C ALA A 192 10.63 -0.45 16.09
N LEU A 193 10.69 0.75 16.69
CA LEU A 193 10.86 2.00 15.93
C LEU A 193 12.25 2.07 15.26
N ASN A 194 13.32 1.68 15.98
CA ASN A 194 14.64 1.56 15.35
C ASN A 194 14.63 0.59 14.17
N TYR A 195 13.83 -0.45 14.27
CA TYR A 195 13.69 -1.49 13.28
C TYR A 195 13.04 -1.02 11.97
N VAL A 196 12.00 -0.17 12.04
CA VAL A 196 11.42 0.47 10.86
C VAL A 196 12.45 1.37 10.18
N THR A 197 13.20 2.14 10.97
CA THR A 197 14.28 2.99 10.48
C THR A 197 15.38 2.16 9.81
N ASP A 198 15.82 1.07 10.45
CA ASP A 198 16.83 0.15 9.92
C ASP A 198 16.39 -0.48 8.58
N PHE A 199 15.09 -0.77 8.43
CA PHE A 199 14.52 -1.27 7.17
C PHE A 199 14.58 -0.24 6.05
N GLU A 200 14.07 0.96 6.32
CA GLU A 200 14.05 2.04 5.35
C GLU A 200 15.48 2.38 4.90
N GLU A 201 16.43 2.43 5.83
CA GLU A 201 17.86 2.63 5.55
C GLU A 201 18.47 1.48 4.72
N ALA A 202 18.14 0.23 5.06
CA ALA A 202 18.65 -0.95 4.34
C ALA A 202 18.12 -0.99 2.90
N VAL A 203 16.84 -0.72 2.70
CA VAL A 203 16.20 -0.67 1.37
C VAL A 203 16.79 0.46 0.52
N ALA A 204 16.96 1.66 1.10
CA ALA A 204 17.54 2.80 0.41
C ALA A 204 19.02 2.57 0.05
N ALA A 205 19.80 2.00 0.96
CA ALA A 205 21.20 1.66 0.72
C ALA A 205 21.36 0.64 -0.41
N GLU A 206 20.49 -0.38 -0.47
CA GLU A 206 20.51 -1.37 -1.56
C GLU A 206 20.10 -0.75 -2.89
N ALA A 207 19.10 0.14 -2.92
CA ALA A 207 18.72 0.87 -4.13
C ALA A 207 19.89 1.73 -4.66
N LEU A 208 20.61 2.43 -3.77
CA LEU A 208 21.79 3.20 -4.11
C LEU A 208 22.90 2.30 -4.66
N ARG A 209 23.17 1.16 -4.02
CA ARG A 209 24.17 0.19 -4.46
C ARG A 209 23.88 -0.34 -5.85
N ARG A 210 22.61 -0.47 -6.23
CA ARG A 210 22.15 -0.87 -7.57
C ARG A 210 22.13 0.27 -8.58
N GLY A 211 22.43 1.52 -8.16
CA GLY A 211 22.50 2.69 -9.03
C GLY A 211 21.13 3.35 -9.30
N HIS A 212 20.14 3.10 -8.46
CA HIS A 212 18.84 3.75 -8.57
C HIS A 212 18.76 5.04 -7.77
N GLN A 213 18.02 6.04 -8.26
CA GLN A 213 17.80 7.31 -7.59
C GLN A 213 16.65 7.26 -6.59
N GLY A 214 15.82 6.20 -6.64
CA GLY A 214 14.75 5.99 -5.69
C GLY A 214 14.33 4.54 -5.59
N VAL A 215 13.50 4.25 -4.60
CA VAL A 215 12.86 2.95 -4.38
C VAL A 215 11.40 3.14 -4.03
N VAL A 216 10.55 2.26 -4.56
CA VAL A 216 9.14 2.14 -4.21
C VAL A 216 8.93 0.78 -3.58
N CYS A 217 8.35 0.76 -2.37
CA CYS A 217 8.04 -0.47 -1.66
C CYS A 217 6.72 -0.35 -0.87
N GLY A 218 6.21 -1.49 -0.40
CA GLY A 218 5.08 -1.62 0.53
C GLY A 218 5.51 -2.24 1.85
N HIS A 219 4.86 -3.36 2.22
CA HIS A 219 5.22 -4.32 3.26
C HIS A 219 5.08 -3.84 4.71
N ILE A 220 5.62 -2.67 5.07
CA ILE A 220 5.56 -2.16 6.44
C ILE A 220 4.25 -1.38 6.74
N HIS A 221 3.33 -1.27 5.78
CA HIS A 221 2.04 -0.55 5.86
C HIS A 221 2.16 0.88 6.38
N ARG A 222 3.26 1.55 6.05
CA ARG A 222 3.51 2.93 6.47
C ARG A 222 3.80 3.79 5.27
N ALA A 223 2.78 4.50 4.78
CA ALA A 223 2.94 5.43 3.68
C ALA A 223 3.93 6.54 4.07
N GLU A 224 5.04 6.61 3.34
CA GLU A 224 6.11 7.57 3.61
C GLU A 224 6.82 7.92 2.29
N MET A 225 7.20 9.19 2.14
CA MET A 225 8.04 9.62 1.03
C MET A 225 9.08 10.61 1.56
N ARG A 226 10.34 10.21 1.55
CA ARG A 226 11.45 11.02 2.06
C ARG A 226 12.78 10.64 1.42
N GLU A 227 13.76 11.50 1.51
CA GLU A 227 15.12 11.20 1.09
C GLU A 227 15.92 10.51 2.19
N ILE A 228 16.59 9.40 1.86
CA ILE A 228 17.46 8.64 2.74
C ILE A 228 18.79 8.38 2.02
N GLY A 229 19.87 8.94 2.54
CA GLY A 229 21.22 8.71 1.98
C GLY A 229 21.38 9.09 0.50
N GLY A 230 20.61 10.07 0.02
CA GLY A 230 20.62 10.50 -1.38
C GLY A 230 19.72 9.67 -2.31
N VAL A 231 18.88 8.80 -1.75
CA VAL A 231 17.88 8.00 -2.47
C VAL A 231 16.48 8.43 -2.04
N LEU A 232 15.58 8.63 -2.99
CA LEU A 232 14.18 8.87 -2.70
C LEU A 232 13.51 7.55 -2.28
N TYR A 233 13.25 7.42 -0.98
CA TYR A 233 12.48 6.32 -0.42
C TYR A 233 10.98 6.62 -0.50
N CYS A 234 10.20 5.70 -1.08
CA CYS A 234 8.75 5.79 -1.17
C CYS A 234 8.15 4.47 -0.68
N ASN A 235 7.28 4.55 0.32
CA ASN A 235 6.39 3.45 0.71
C ASN A 235 4.96 3.86 0.36
N ASP A 236 4.25 3.06 -0.42
CA ASP A 236 2.91 3.38 -0.91
C ASP A 236 1.80 3.07 0.10
N GLY A 237 2.16 2.47 1.24
CA GLY A 237 1.28 2.20 2.37
C GLY A 237 0.50 0.90 2.22
N ASP A 238 -0.83 0.94 2.41
CA ASP A 238 -1.68 -0.26 2.40
C ASP A 238 -3.15 0.08 2.05
N TRP A 239 -3.94 -0.97 1.77
CA TRP A 239 -5.40 -0.91 1.56
C TRP A 239 -6.17 -1.72 2.63
N VAL A 240 -5.63 -1.78 3.84
CA VAL A 240 -6.26 -2.37 5.04
C VAL A 240 -6.63 -1.27 6.04
N GLU A 241 -5.71 -0.34 6.32
CA GLU A 241 -5.89 0.71 7.31
C GLU A 241 -5.76 2.11 6.69
N SER A 242 -4.67 2.38 5.96
CA SER A 242 -4.34 3.73 5.51
C SER A 242 -5.02 4.13 4.20
N CYS A 243 -5.35 3.19 3.33
CA CYS A 243 -5.90 3.40 1.98
C CYS A 243 -5.12 4.44 1.20
N THR A 244 -3.86 4.14 0.95
CA THR A 244 -2.91 5.04 0.29
C THR A 244 -2.41 4.45 -1.02
N ALA A 245 -1.97 5.33 -1.92
CA ALA A 245 -1.30 4.99 -3.17
C ALA A 245 -0.20 6.01 -3.45
N LEU A 246 0.90 5.58 -4.02
CA LEU A 246 1.88 6.48 -4.62
C LEU A 246 1.49 6.71 -6.08
N VAL A 247 1.48 7.95 -6.53
CA VAL A 247 1.17 8.28 -7.91
C VAL A 247 2.27 9.13 -8.53
N GLU A 248 2.49 8.96 -9.84
CA GLU A 248 3.34 9.82 -10.65
C GLU A 248 2.49 10.64 -11.59
N HIS A 249 2.61 11.95 -11.49
CA HIS A 249 2.00 12.90 -12.41
C HIS A 249 2.72 12.92 -13.77
N ARG A 250 2.13 13.58 -14.75
CA ARG A 250 2.69 13.69 -16.13
C ARG A 250 4.02 14.43 -16.20
N ASP A 251 4.30 15.29 -15.24
CA ASP A 251 5.53 16.06 -15.10
C ASP A 251 6.65 15.34 -14.35
N GLY A 252 6.41 14.10 -13.86
CA GLY A 252 7.36 13.32 -13.07
C GLY A 252 7.27 13.56 -11.55
N ARG A 253 6.39 14.45 -11.10
CA ARG A 253 6.15 14.67 -9.68
C ARG A 253 5.49 13.45 -9.06
N LEU A 254 6.05 12.97 -7.95
CA LEU A 254 5.49 11.91 -7.14
C LEU A 254 4.64 12.48 -6.01
N GLU A 255 3.55 11.78 -5.67
CA GLU A 255 2.62 12.19 -4.61
C GLU A 255 2.04 10.97 -3.90
N LEU A 256 1.96 11.02 -2.56
CA LEU A 256 1.20 10.06 -1.76
C LEU A 256 -0.26 10.53 -1.65
N VAL A 257 -1.15 9.74 -2.25
CA VAL A 257 -2.60 9.97 -2.20
C VAL A 257 -3.18 9.22 -1.02
N HIS A 258 -3.83 9.94 -0.09
CA HIS A 258 -4.57 9.38 1.03
C HIS A 258 -6.06 9.38 0.71
N TRP A 259 -6.60 8.26 0.25
CA TRP A 259 -7.95 8.18 -0.30
C TRP A 259 -9.05 8.56 0.70
N HIS A 260 -8.96 8.11 1.95
CA HIS A 260 -9.95 8.50 2.98
C HIS A 260 -9.98 10.00 3.26
N LYS A 261 -8.85 10.70 3.17
CA LYS A 261 -8.80 12.15 3.36
C LYS A 261 -9.43 12.89 2.19
N GLN A 262 -9.30 12.37 0.97
CA GLN A 262 -9.93 12.96 -0.22
C GLN A 262 -11.44 12.80 -0.18
N LEU A 263 -11.98 11.66 0.27
CA LEU A 263 -13.42 11.46 0.45
C LEU A 263 -14.02 12.40 1.51
N ALA A 264 -13.30 12.64 2.61
CA ALA A 264 -13.74 13.53 3.69
C ALA A 264 -13.66 15.02 3.33
N GLY A 265 -12.75 15.41 2.42
CA GLY A 265 -12.51 16.79 2.01
C GLY A 265 -13.37 17.30 0.85
N GLY A 266 -14.21 16.44 0.24
CA GLY A 266 -14.87 16.74 -1.04
C GLY A 266 -13.86 16.89 -2.17
N PHE A 267 -14.15 16.34 -3.35
CA PHE A 267 -13.28 16.38 -4.53
C PHE A 267 -12.99 17.85 -4.91
N THR A 268 -11.89 18.44 -4.41
CA THR A 268 -11.35 19.69 -4.95
C THR A 268 -10.33 19.32 -6.03
N ALA A 269 -10.75 19.45 -7.29
CA ALA A 269 -9.80 19.44 -8.40
C ALA A 269 -8.72 20.50 -8.15
N PRO A 270 -7.43 20.24 -8.49
CA PRO A 270 -6.39 21.25 -8.36
C PRO A 270 -6.76 22.46 -9.21
N VAL A 271 -7.06 23.58 -8.55
CA VAL A 271 -7.26 24.87 -9.19
C VAL A 271 -5.93 25.26 -9.83
N GLY A 272 -5.90 25.29 -11.16
CA GLY A 272 -4.77 25.84 -11.91
C GLY A 272 -4.51 27.27 -11.44
N GLN A 273 -3.33 27.53 -10.90
CA GLN A 273 -2.86 28.90 -10.70
C GLN A 273 -2.65 29.52 -12.08
N GLU A 274 -3.57 30.44 -12.46
CA GLU A 274 -3.33 31.36 -13.55
C GLU A 274 -2.14 32.23 -13.17
N VAL A 275 -1.07 32.09 -13.94
CA VAL A 275 0.05 33.03 -13.92
C VAL A 275 -0.45 34.26 -14.69
N SER A 276 -0.82 35.31 -13.96
CA SER A 276 -1.05 36.63 -14.55
C SER A 276 0.29 37.24 -14.97
N ALA A 277 0.29 37.72 -16.19
CA ALA A 277 1.37 38.40 -16.89
C ALA A 277 1.93 39.66 -16.15
#